data_a08923dd0414198f04683bf75446e8fb
#
_entry.id   a08923dd0414198f04683bf75446e8fb
#
_cell.length_a   1.000
_cell.length_b   1.000
_cell.length_c   1.000
_cell.angle_alpha   90.00
_cell.angle_beta   90.00
_cell.angle_gamma   90.00
#
_symmetry.space_group_name_H-M   'P 1'
#
loop_
_entity.id
_entity.type
_entity.pdbx_description
1 polymer ?
#
loop_
_entity_poly.entity_id
_entity_poly.type
_entity_poly.pdbx_seq_one_letter_code
_entity_poly.pdbx_strand_id
1 'polypeptide(L)' 'MTTLEAYKILNLEPSKNLTKEMVNKAYVNIQKKIHPDISPETARLSAIVNEAKEVVLKDLS' A
#
# COMPACT_ATOMS: atom_id res chain seq x y z
N MET A 1 -7.20 9.19 4.24
CA MET A 1 -7.30 8.89 2.79
C MET A 1 -8.55 8.10 2.48
N THR A 2 -9.03 8.19 1.25
CA THR A 2 -10.18 7.40 0.83
C THR A 2 -9.74 5.99 0.43
N THR A 3 -10.67 5.05 0.40
CA THR A 3 -10.39 3.68 -0.03
C THR A 3 -9.83 3.66 -1.45
N LEU A 4 -10.40 4.44 -2.34
CA LEU A 4 -9.95 4.50 -3.73
C LEU A 4 -8.51 5.02 -3.83
N GLU A 5 -8.16 6.03 -3.03
CA GLU A 5 -6.80 6.53 -2.99
C GLU A 5 -5.83 5.47 -2.49
N ALA A 6 -6.24 4.69 -1.50
CA ALA A 6 -5.41 3.61 -0.96
C ALA A 6 -5.09 2.58 -2.05
N TYR A 7 -6.08 2.19 -2.85
CA TYR A 7 -5.85 1.28 -3.98
C TYR A 7 -4.86 1.87 -4.98
N LYS A 8 -5.00 3.15 -5.29
CA LYS A 8 -4.09 3.82 -6.23
C LYS A 8 -2.66 3.88 -5.71
N ILE A 9 -2.51 4.15 -4.42
CA ILE A 9 -1.18 4.22 -3.79
C ILE A 9 -0.46 2.88 -3.92
N LEU A 10 -1.18 1.77 -3.75
CA LEU A 10 -0.62 0.43 -3.89
C LEU A 10 -0.56 -0.05 -5.34
N ASN A 11 -1.03 0.78 -6.28
CA ASN A 11 -1.09 0.44 -7.69
C ASN A 11 -1.96 -0.81 -7.94
N LEU A 12 -3.05 -0.91 -7.20
CA LEU A 12 -4.00 -2.00 -7.31
C LEU A 12 -5.34 -1.47 -7.82
N GLU A 13 -6.09 -2.34 -8.51
CA GLU A 13 -7.45 -2.03 -8.93
C GLU A 13 -8.43 -2.78 -8.04
N PRO A 14 -9.50 -2.10 -7.56
CA PRO A 14 -10.55 -2.80 -6.81
C PRO A 14 -11.14 -3.90 -7.68
N SER A 15 -11.10 -5.14 -7.20
CA SER A 15 -11.54 -6.29 -7.95
C SER A 15 -12.04 -7.36 -7.00
N LYS A 16 -13.02 -8.14 -7.46
CA LYS A 16 -13.52 -9.27 -6.69
C LYS A 16 -12.46 -10.36 -6.52
N ASN A 17 -11.47 -10.37 -7.40
CA ASN A 17 -10.40 -11.37 -7.35
C ASN A 17 -9.21 -10.92 -6.51
N LEU A 18 -9.25 -9.71 -5.98
CA LEU A 18 -8.16 -9.19 -5.17
C LEU A 18 -8.15 -9.87 -3.80
N THR A 19 -7.00 -10.42 -3.43
CA THR A 19 -6.82 -11.10 -2.15
C THR A 19 -5.91 -10.31 -1.23
N LYS A 20 -5.96 -10.60 0.06
CA LYS A 20 -5.07 -9.99 1.03
C LYS A 20 -3.61 -10.29 0.72
N GLU A 21 -3.34 -11.47 0.18
CA GLU A 21 -2.00 -11.86 -0.22
C GLU A 21 -1.46 -10.96 -1.33
N MET A 22 -2.31 -10.63 -2.31
CA MET A 22 -1.94 -9.71 -3.39
C MET A 22 -1.64 -8.32 -2.85
N VAL A 23 -2.42 -7.86 -1.89
CA VAL A 23 -2.21 -6.57 -1.25
C VAL A 23 -0.86 -6.54 -0.52
N ASN A 24 -0.57 -7.57 0.25
CA ASN A 24 0.71 -7.67 0.95
C ASN A 24 1.88 -7.71 -0.01
N LYS A 25 1.74 -8.41 -1.11
CA LYS A 25 2.77 -8.49 -2.13
C LYS A 25 3.05 -7.12 -2.75
N ALA A 26 2.01 -6.38 -3.09
CA ALA A 26 2.13 -5.03 -3.62
C ALA A 26 2.82 -4.11 -2.61
N TYR A 27 2.42 -4.21 -1.35
CA TYR A 27 3.01 -3.43 -0.27
C TYR A 27 4.52 -3.71 -0.14
N VAL A 28 4.91 -4.97 -0.11
CA VAL A 28 6.32 -5.35 0.01
C VAL A 28 7.13 -4.83 -1.18
N ASN A 29 6.59 -4.94 -2.39
CA ASN A 29 7.27 -4.44 -3.58
C ASN A 29 7.52 -2.94 -3.51
N ILE A 30 6.54 -2.17 -3.04
CA ILE A 30 6.69 -0.73 -2.89
C ILE A 30 7.70 -0.41 -1.79
N GLN A 31 7.66 -1.12 -0.67
CA GLN A 31 8.61 -0.90 0.42
C GLN A 31 10.04 -1.17 -0.02
N LYS A 32 10.27 -2.17 -0.85
CA LYS A 32 11.59 -2.45 -1.39
C LYS A 32 12.13 -1.30 -2.23
N LYS A 33 11.27 -0.59 -2.94
CA LYS A 33 11.66 0.56 -3.75
C LYS A 33 11.97 1.79 -2.91
N ILE A 34 11.31 1.94 -1.77
CA ILE A 34 11.46 3.11 -0.90
C ILE A 34 12.62 2.93 0.06
N HIS A 35 12.96 1.72 0.40
CA HIS A 35 13.80 1.33 1.53
C HIS A 35 15.30 1.71 1.53
N PRO A 36 15.97 1.98 0.38
CA PRO A 36 17.44 2.12 0.44
C PRO A 36 17.93 3.29 1.26
N ASP A 37 17.16 4.38 1.35
CA ASP A 37 17.59 5.59 2.03
C ASP A 37 16.60 6.00 3.10
N ILE A 38 17.09 6.17 4.32
CA ILE A 38 16.26 6.66 5.42
C ILE A 38 16.37 8.18 5.42
N SER A 39 15.43 8.83 4.74
CA SER A 39 15.28 10.28 4.77
C SER A 39 13.89 10.60 5.33
N PRO A 40 13.65 11.85 5.77
CA PRO A 40 12.31 12.24 6.21
C PRO A 40 11.24 12.02 5.16
N GLU A 41 11.59 12.23 3.89
CA GLU A 41 10.68 12.03 2.78
C GLU A 41 10.34 10.55 2.58
N THR A 42 11.35 9.69 2.67
CA THR A 42 11.18 8.24 2.56
C THR A 42 10.34 7.71 3.71
N ALA A 43 10.58 8.20 4.92
CA ALA A 43 9.80 7.81 6.09
C ALA A 43 8.33 8.19 5.92
N ARG A 44 8.06 9.37 5.36
CA ARG A 44 6.70 9.84 5.11
C ARG A 44 6.00 8.98 4.06
N LEU A 45 6.69 8.65 2.97
CA LEU A 45 6.16 7.77 1.94
C LEU A 45 5.85 6.38 2.49
N SER A 46 6.75 5.85 3.30
CA SER A 46 6.55 4.55 3.93
C SER A 46 5.31 4.53 4.82
N ALA A 47 5.10 5.61 5.58
CA ALA A 47 3.92 5.74 6.43
C ALA A 47 2.64 5.77 5.60
N ILE A 48 2.64 6.51 4.49
CA ILE A 48 1.49 6.61 3.60
C ILE A 48 1.18 5.25 2.97
N VAL A 49 2.20 4.55 2.51
CA VAL A 49 2.03 3.21 1.92
C VAL A 49 1.48 2.23 2.95
N ASN A 50 1.98 2.30 4.18
CA ASN A 50 1.49 1.44 5.26
C ASN A 50 0.02 1.73 5.58
N GLU A 51 -0.37 2.99 5.62
CA GLU A 51 -1.76 3.38 5.83
C GLU A 51 -2.65 2.86 4.68
N ALA A 52 -2.18 3.00 3.45
CA ALA A 52 -2.92 2.50 2.29
C ALA A 52 -3.13 0.99 2.39
N LYS A 53 -2.12 0.24 2.79
CA LYS A 53 -2.24 -1.19 3.00
C LYS A 53 -3.34 -1.51 4.01
N GLU A 54 -3.33 -0.82 5.14
CA GLU A 54 -4.33 -1.04 6.18
C GLU A 54 -5.75 -0.74 5.70
N VAL A 55 -5.91 0.35 4.96
CA VAL A 55 -7.22 0.74 4.41
C VAL A 55 -7.73 -0.34 3.44
N VAL A 56 -6.87 -0.80 2.55
CA VAL A 56 -7.26 -1.81 1.56
C VAL A 56 -7.58 -3.14 2.23
N LEU A 57 -6.76 -3.57 3.18
CA LEU A 57 -7.01 -4.82 3.90
C LEU A 57 -8.32 -4.77 4.66
N LYS A 58 -8.65 -3.63 5.24
CA LYS A 58 -9.92 -3.45 5.95
C LYS A 58 -11.10 -3.51 4.98
N ASP A 59 -10.92 -2.95 3.79
CA ASP A 59 -11.96 -2.97 2.76
C ASP A 59 -12.24 -4.40 2.27
N LEU A 60 -11.22 -5.26 2.28
CA LEU A 60 -11.34 -6.65 1.85
C LEU A 60 -11.87 -7.59 2.94
N SER A 61 -11.97 -7.10 4.15
CA SER A 61 -12.44 -7.95 5.27
C SER A 61 -13.96 -8.10 5.29
#